data_b32bedae0b1741f8031cd206d8fae5c3
#
_entry.id   b32bedae0b1741f8031cd206d8fae5c3
#
_cell.length_a   1.000
_cell.length_b   1.000
_cell.length_c   1.000
_cell.angle_alpha   90.00
_cell.angle_beta   90.00
_cell.angle_gamma   90.00
#
_symmetry.space_group_name_H-M   'P 1'
#
loop_
_entity.id
_entity.type
_entity.pdbx_description
1 polymer ?
#
loop_
_entity_poly.entity_id
_entity_poly.type
_entity_poly.pdbx_seq_one_letter_code
_entity_poly.pdbx_strand_id
1 'polypeptide(L)'
;KDCLESKVFGIGLESYTVGSNEFCMGYSVQHQKLITIDTGHFHPTESAADKVSSMLLFVPELMLHVSRPVRWDSDHVTIMDDPTLELFQEIVRCDALDRVHIGLDYFDASINRIGAYVIGTRAAQKCMLRALLEPLAKLREYEATGQGFQRLALLEEAKALPWNAVWDMFCLKNNVPVGE
;
A
#
# COMPACT_ATOMS: atom_id res chain seq x y z
N LYS A 1 -2.15 18.70 8.06
CA LYS A 1 -1.95 17.74 9.17
C LYS A 1 -0.48 17.38 9.25
N ASP A 2 0.07 17.25 10.46
CA ASP A 2 1.47 16.85 10.66
C ASP A 2 1.53 15.33 10.73
N CYS A 3 2.48 14.74 10.02
CA CYS A 3 2.76 13.30 10.03
C CYS A 3 4.18 13.06 10.52
N LEU A 4 4.39 11.98 11.26
CA LEU A 4 5.72 11.50 11.60
C LEU A 4 6.03 10.25 10.77
N GLU A 5 7.21 10.21 10.21
CA GLU A 5 7.71 9.09 9.43
C GLU A 5 8.86 8.41 10.15
N SER A 6 8.77 7.08 10.25
CA SER A 6 9.86 6.27 10.79
C SER A 6 10.89 5.97 9.71
N LYS A 7 12.14 5.76 10.15
CA LYS A 7 13.21 5.30 9.29
C LYS A 7 14.04 4.24 10.03
N VAL A 8 14.42 3.17 9.34
CA VAL A 8 15.25 2.12 9.97
C VAL A 8 16.66 2.64 10.22
N PHE A 9 17.18 3.39 9.25
CA PHE A 9 18.46 4.11 9.37
C PHE A 9 18.46 5.29 8.40
N GLY A 10 19.26 6.30 8.71
CA GLY A 10 19.48 7.46 7.84
C GLY A 10 20.82 7.40 7.12
N ILE A 11 20.96 8.21 6.10
CA ILE A 11 22.18 8.38 5.32
C ILE A 11 22.67 9.84 5.47
N GLY A 12 23.96 10.03 5.72
CA GLY A 12 24.53 11.37 5.86
C GLY A 12 23.96 12.14 7.05
N LEU A 13 23.44 13.32 6.81
CA LEU A 13 22.90 14.20 7.86
C LEU A 13 21.64 13.63 8.54
N GLU A 14 20.91 12.79 7.87
CA GLU A 14 19.67 12.18 8.40
C GLU A 14 19.95 11.16 9.50
N SER A 15 21.16 10.61 9.56
CA SER A 15 21.51 9.55 10.51
C SER A 15 21.30 9.92 11.99
N TYR A 16 21.22 11.19 12.31
CA TYR A 16 21.00 11.70 13.67
C TYR A 16 19.53 12.01 13.98
N THR A 17 18.66 11.98 12.98
CA THR A 17 17.26 12.37 13.10
C THR A 17 16.28 11.21 12.88
N VAL A 18 16.81 10.00 12.69
CA VAL A 18 15.99 8.81 12.47
C VAL A 18 15.28 8.39 13.75
N GLY A 19 14.02 7.95 13.60
CA GLY A 19 13.23 7.38 14.67
C GLY A 19 12.73 5.99 14.28
N SER A 20 12.66 5.08 15.26
CA SER A 20 12.02 3.78 15.02
C SER A 20 10.52 3.94 14.79
N ASN A 21 9.92 2.92 14.17
CA ASN A 21 8.48 2.88 13.98
C ASN A 21 7.72 2.98 15.33
N GLU A 22 8.22 2.30 16.36
CA GLU A 22 7.63 2.29 17.72
C GLU A 22 7.67 3.68 18.35
N PHE A 23 8.78 4.40 18.18
CA PHE A 23 8.91 5.77 18.66
C PHE A 23 7.91 6.69 17.95
N CYS A 24 7.89 6.67 16.61
CA CYS A 24 7.00 7.51 15.81
C CYS A 24 5.54 7.22 16.12
N MET A 25 5.17 5.95 16.28
CA MET A 25 3.82 5.54 16.65
C MET A 25 3.46 6.06 18.05
N GLY A 26 4.29 5.82 19.05
CA GLY A 26 4.06 6.27 20.42
C GLY A 26 3.91 7.79 20.50
N TYR A 27 4.77 8.52 19.79
CA TYR A 27 4.71 9.98 19.72
C TYR A 27 3.42 10.45 19.03
N SER A 28 3.06 9.84 17.90
CA SER A 28 1.85 10.19 17.15
C SER A 28 0.58 10.01 17.99
N VAL A 29 0.47 8.88 18.70
CA VAL A 29 -0.67 8.63 19.61
C VAL A 29 -0.71 9.66 20.73
N GLN A 30 0.43 9.92 21.40
CA GLN A 30 0.49 10.83 22.54
C GLN A 30 0.21 12.27 22.15
N HIS A 31 0.64 12.70 20.97
CA HIS A 31 0.55 14.10 20.52
C HIS A 31 -0.52 14.34 19.45
N GLN A 32 -1.37 13.35 19.19
CA GLN A 32 -2.47 13.42 18.20
C GLN A 32 -1.95 13.85 16.81
N LYS A 33 -0.83 13.26 16.38
CA LYS A 33 -0.25 13.44 15.06
C LYS A 33 -0.58 12.22 14.20
N LEU A 34 -0.48 12.35 12.88
CA LEU A 34 -0.55 11.22 11.99
C LEU A 34 0.79 10.48 11.96
N ILE A 35 0.73 9.22 11.57
CA ILE A 35 1.93 8.44 11.27
C ILE A 35 1.99 8.16 9.78
N THR A 36 3.17 8.25 9.20
CA THR A 36 3.46 7.83 7.84
C THR A 36 4.07 6.43 7.86
N ILE A 37 3.45 5.52 7.12
CA ILE A 37 4.02 4.22 6.77
C ILE A 37 4.67 4.37 5.41
N ASP A 38 5.98 4.35 5.36
CA ASP A 38 6.74 4.28 4.10
C ASP A 38 7.11 2.82 3.82
N THR A 39 6.79 2.35 2.61
CA THR A 39 7.00 0.95 2.23
C THR A 39 8.48 0.55 2.15
N GLY A 40 9.38 1.53 2.05
CA GLY A 40 10.82 1.33 2.01
C GLY A 40 11.53 1.40 3.36
N HIS A 41 10.85 1.84 4.43
CA HIS A 41 11.46 2.10 5.72
C HIS A 41 11.40 0.94 6.73
N PHE A 42 11.02 -0.25 6.27
CA PHE A 42 10.98 -1.45 7.09
C PHE A 42 11.99 -2.49 6.62
N HIS A 43 12.29 -3.43 7.49
CA HIS A 43 13.16 -4.54 7.10
C HIS A 43 12.54 -5.30 5.91
N PRO A 44 13.33 -5.78 4.93
CA PRO A 44 12.79 -6.46 3.74
C PRO A 44 11.92 -7.70 4.00
N THR A 45 11.97 -8.25 5.23
CA THR A 45 11.12 -9.36 5.66
C THR A 45 9.85 -8.93 6.38
N GLU A 46 9.65 -7.62 6.58
CA GLU A 46 8.43 -7.08 7.18
C GLU A 46 7.44 -6.66 6.09
N SER A 47 6.15 -6.91 6.32
CA SER A 47 5.09 -6.41 5.47
C SER A 47 4.61 -5.05 5.96
N ALA A 48 4.67 -4.02 5.09
CA ALA A 48 4.06 -2.73 5.39
C ALA A 48 2.52 -2.84 5.47
N ALA A 49 1.92 -3.77 4.74
CA ALA A 49 0.47 -4.02 4.79
C ALA A 49 0.00 -4.40 6.19
N ASP A 50 0.73 -5.27 6.89
CA ASP A 50 0.37 -5.74 8.23
C ASP A 50 0.32 -4.60 9.28
N LYS A 51 0.91 -3.46 8.96
CA LYS A 51 0.96 -2.31 9.87
C LYS A 51 -0.27 -1.42 9.75
N VAL A 52 -0.96 -1.42 8.62
CA VAL A 52 -2.08 -0.53 8.33
C VAL A 52 -3.22 -0.71 9.33
N SER A 53 -3.81 -1.89 9.37
CA SER A 53 -4.96 -2.16 10.25
C SER A 53 -4.58 -2.06 11.72
N SER A 54 -3.39 -2.52 12.11
CA SER A 54 -2.93 -2.45 13.49
C SER A 54 -2.72 -1.01 13.98
N MET A 55 -2.16 -0.13 13.16
CA MET A 55 -1.96 1.27 13.51
C MET A 55 -3.28 2.05 13.58
N LEU A 56 -4.22 1.75 12.71
CA LEU A 56 -5.55 2.37 12.68
C LEU A 56 -6.42 2.07 13.91
N LEU A 57 -6.00 1.15 14.78
CA LEU A 57 -6.59 0.96 16.11
C LEU A 57 -6.21 2.08 17.09
N PHE A 58 -5.12 2.78 16.86
CA PHE A 58 -4.54 3.77 17.77
C PHE A 58 -4.55 5.19 17.23
N VAL A 59 -4.56 5.35 15.91
CA VAL A 59 -4.62 6.67 15.26
C VAL A 59 -5.85 6.75 14.35
N PRO A 60 -6.47 7.94 14.22
CA PRO A 60 -7.69 8.06 13.41
C PRO A 60 -7.44 7.90 11.92
N GLU A 61 -6.31 8.33 11.45
CA GLU A 61 -5.91 8.34 10.04
C GLU A 61 -4.41 8.07 9.94
N LEU A 62 -3.94 7.64 8.78
CA LEU A 62 -2.52 7.50 8.50
C LEU A 62 -2.17 7.94 7.07
N MET A 63 -0.90 8.21 6.85
CA MET A 63 -0.30 8.48 5.55
C MET A 63 0.46 7.25 5.08
N LEU A 64 0.38 6.95 3.79
CA LEU A 64 1.25 5.97 3.12
C LEU A 64 2.18 6.70 2.15
N HIS A 65 3.47 6.40 2.22
CA HIS A 65 4.42 6.64 1.16
C HIS A 65 4.65 5.31 0.44
N VAL A 66 4.21 5.24 -0.81
CA VAL A 66 4.24 4.01 -1.60
C VAL A 66 5.33 4.12 -2.65
N SER A 67 6.35 3.31 -2.49
CA SER A 67 7.45 3.10 -3.43
C SER A 67 7.70 1.60 -3.59
N ARG A 68 8.62 1.23 -4.45
CA ARG A 68 9.13 -0.14 -4.54
C ARG A 68 10.54 -0.17 -3.95
N PRO A 69 10.73 -0.60 -2.71
CA PRO A 69 12.05 -0.75 -2.13
C PRO A 69 12.76 -1.94 -2.78
N VAL A 70 13.98 -1.70 -3.28
CA VAL A 70 14.86 -2.76 -3.75
C VAL A 70 15.97 -2.91 -2.73
N ARG A 71 15.85 -3.89 -1.86
CA ARG A 71 16.66 -4.18 -0.65
C ARG A 71 16.32 -3.28 0.54
N TRP A 72 16.45 -1.98 0.42
CA TRP A 72 16.17 -0.98 1.45
C TRP A 72 15.47 0.22 0.82
N ASP A 73 15.37 1.30 1.54
CA ASP A 73 14.89 2.60 1.13
C ASP A 73 15.58 3.09 -0.16
N SER A 74 15.03 2.71 -1.29
CA SER A 74 15.62 2.97 -2.62
C SER A 74 14.66 3.64 -3.59
N ASP A 75 13.43 3.89 -3.16
CA ASP A 75 12.40 4.70 -3.81
C ASP A 75 12.21 4.43 -5.32
N HIS A 76 12.27 3.16 -5.72
CA HIS A 76 11.99 2.79 -7.10
C HIS A 76 10.50 2.95 -7.42
N VAL A 77 10.22 3.12 -8.71
CA VAL A 77 8.85 3.24 -9.19
C VAL A 77 7.97 2.07 -8.74
N THR A 78 6.79 2.40 -8.22
CA THR A 78 5.78 1.43 -7.83
C THR A 78 5.35 0.56 -9.01
N ILE A 79 5.28 -0.74 -8.81
CA ILE A 79 4.81 -1.72 -9.79
C ILE A 79 3.71 -2.59 -9.17
N MET A 80 3.04 -3.38 -9.98
CA MET A 80 2.05 -4.36 -9.51
C MET A 80 2.77 -5.64 -9.05
N ASP A 81 3.35 -5.60 -7.87
CA ASP A 81 3.88 -6.78 -7.19
C ASP A 81 3.00 -7.18 -6.01
N ASP A 82 3.29 -8.33 -5.42
CA ASP A 82 2.49 -8.86 -4.30
C ASP A 82 2.48 -7.91 -3.09
N PRO A 83 3.63 -7.32 -2.64
CA PRO A 83 3.62 -6.38 -1.53
C PRO A 83 2.75 -5.15 -1.77
N THR A 84 2.79 -4.58 -2.98
CA THR A 84 1.94 -3.45 -3.34
C THR A 84 0.46 -3.84 -3.34
N LEU A 85 0.12 -4.99 -3.91
CA LEU A 85 -1.26 -5.47 -3.91
C LEU A 85 -1.77 -5.73 -2.49
N GLU A 86 -0.99 -6.40 -1.65
CA GLU A 86 -1.34 -6.68 -0.25
C GLU A 86 -1.62 -5.40 0.54
N LEU A 87 -0.82 -4.35 0.33
CA LEU A 87 -1.03 -3.04 0.96
C LEU A 87 -2.41 -2.47 0.63
N PHE A 88 -2.79 -2.47 -0.64
CA PHE A 88 -4.11 -1.96 -1.06
C PHE A 88 -5.25 -2.88 -0.61
N GLN A 89 -5.04 -4.20 -0.61
CA GLN A 89 -6.01 -5.15 -0.07
C GLN A 89 -6.26 -4.93 1.42
N GLU A 90 -5.22 -4.66 2.21
CA GLU A 90 -5.37 -4.41 3.63
C GLU A 90 -6.20 -3.15 3.91
N ILE A 91 -5.98 -2.06 3.14
CA ILE A 91 -6.80 -0.84 3.25
C ILE A 91 -8.28 -1.14 3.05
N VAL A 92 -8.61 -1.93 2.02
CA VAL A 92 -9.99 -2.29 1.70
C VAL A 92 -10.56 -3.27 2.74
N ARG A 93 -9.77 -4.26 3.15
CA ARG A 93 -10.18 -5.29 4.12
C ARG A 93 -10.49 -4.71 5.50
N CYS A 94 -9.77 -3.67 5.93
CA CYS A 94 -10.03 -3.02 7.22
C CYS A 94 -10.98 -1.81 7.12
N ASP A 95 -11.63 -1.60 5.96
CA ASP A 95 -12.59 -0.51 5.72
C ASP A 95 -12.00 0.88 6.01
N ALA A 96 -10.81 1.13 5.48
CA ALA A 96 -10.02 2.33 5.79
C ALA A 96 -9.79 3.29 4.61
N LEU A 97 -10.60 3.19 3.54
CA LEU A 97 -10.43 4.02 2.34
C LEU A 97 -10.51 5.53 2.61
N ASP A 98 -11.28 5.94 3.60
CA ASP A 98 -11.47 7.33 4.01
C ASP A 98 -10.47 7.79 5.09
N ARG A 99 -9.67 6.85 5.62
CA ARG A 99 -8.74 7.07 6.73
C ARG A 99 -7.26 6.95 6.33
N VAL A 100 -7.00 6.51 5.11
CA VAL A 100 -5.64 6.30 4.60
C VAL A 100 -5.36 7.26 3.45
N HIS A 101 -4.38 8.14 3.65
CA HIS A 101 -3.90 9.07 2.64
C HIS A 101 -2.73 8.46 1.89
N ILE A 102 -2.87 8.27 0.59
CA ILE A 102 -1.88 7.58 -0.25
C ILE A 102 -1.04 8.61 -1.01
N GLY A 103 0.24 8.66 -0.73
CA GLY A 103 1.25 9.37 -1.49
C GLY A 103 2.12 8.38 -2.26
N LEU A 104 2.35 8.64 -3.54
CA LEU A 104 3.34 7.90 -4.32
C LEU A 104 4.67 8.63 -4.16
N ASP A 105 5.59 7.99 -3.47
CA ASP A 105 6.88 8.57 -3.10
C ASP A 105 8.02 7.75 -3.69
N TYR A 106 8.36 8.05 -4.94
CA TYR A 106 9.46 7.36 -5.61
C TYR A 106 10.23 8.28 -6.55
N PHE A 107 11.48 7.97 -6.68
CA PHE A 107 12.42 8.58 -7.60
C PHE A 107 13.23 7.48 -8.30
N ASP A 108 12.96 7.24 -9.56
CA ASP A 108 13.72 6.27 -10.35
C ASP A 108 14.52 7.01 -11.42
N ALA A 109 15.83 7.09 -11.22
CA ALA A 109 16.74 7.78 -12.14
C ALA A 109 17.06 6.95 -13.41
N SER A 110 16.67 5.69 -13.46
CA SER A 110 16.94 4.79 -14.58
C SER A 110 15.97 4.97 -15.75
N ILE A 111 14.84 5.62 -15.53
CA ILE A 111 13.82 5.85 -16.54
C ILE A 111 13.38 7.32 -16.60
N ASN A 112 12.66 7.67 -17.64
CA ASN A 112 12.07 9.00 -17.77
C ASN A 112 11.10 9.28 -16.61
N ARG A 113 11.21 10.43 -15.96
CA ARG A 113 10.42 10.81 -14.79
C ARG A 113 8.91 10.79 -15.07
N ILE A 114 8.48 11.31 -16.21
CA ILE A 114 7.05 11.29 -16.58
C ILE A 114 6.57 9.87 -16.76
N GLY A 115 7.37 9.02 -17.44
CA GLY A 115 7.09 7.60 -17.57
C GLY A 115 7.01 6.89 -16.23
N ALA A 116 7.91 7.20 -15.29
CA ALA A 116 7.88 6.66 -13.93
C ALA A 116 6.56 7.01 -13.21
N TYR A 117 6.13 8.27 -13.26
CA TYR A 117 4.85 8.69 -12.67
C TYR A 117 3.65 8.01 -13.33
N VAL A 118 3.63 7.88 -14.65
CA VAL A 118 2.54 7.18 -15.36
C VAL A 118 2.47 5.72 -14.91
N ILE A 119 3.60 5.01 -14.96
CA ILE A 119 3.66 3.58 -14.59
C ILE A 119 3.25 3.39 -13.12
N GLY A 120 3.87 4.12 -12.20
CA GLY A 120 3.62 3.94 -10.77
C GLY A 120 2.20 4.31 -10.35
N THR A 121 1.66 5.41 -10.89
CA THR A 121 0.26 5.80 -10.61
C THR A 121 -0.71 4.74 -11.11
N ARG A 122 -0.53 4.24 -12.33
CA ARG A 122 -1.39 3.21 -12.90
C ARG A 122 -1.24 1.87 -12.17
N ALA A 123 -0.02 1.51 -11.75
CA ALA A 123 0.20 0.32 -10.93
C ALA A 123 -0.57 0.40 -9.61
N ALA A 124 -0.47 1.52 -8.89
CA ALA A 124 -1.21 1.75 -7.65
C ALA A 124 -2.74 1.69 -7.87
N GLN A 125 -3.25 2.35 -8.92
CA GLN A 125 -4.68 2.31 -9.27
C GLN A 125 -5.16 0.90 -9.63
N LYS A 126 -4.35 0.12 -10.36
CA LYS A 126 -4.67 -1.27 -10.70
C LYS A 126 -4.67 -2.17 -9.45
N CYS A 127 -3.73 -1.97 -8.52
CA CYS A 127 -3.73 -2.67 -7.24
C CYS A 127 -4.96 -2.32 -6.41
N MET A 128 -5.33 -1.05 -6.33
CA MET A 128 -6.57 -0.62 -5.66
C MET A 128 -7.81 -1.24 -6.32
N LEU A 129 -7.90 -1.24 -7.66
CA LEU A 129 -9.00 -1.89 -8.37
C LEU A 129 -9.11 -3.37 -8.03
N ARG A 130 -8.00 -4.10 -8.01
CA ARG A 130 -7.99 -5.51 -7.64
C ARG A 130 -8.44 -5.72 -6.19
N ALA A 131 -8.01 -4.86 -5.28
CA ALA A 131 -8.44 -4.89 -3.89
C ALA A 131 -9.95 -4.67 -3.74
N LEU A 132 -10.51 -3.70 -4.47
CA LEU A 132 -11.95 -3.42 -4.48
C LEU A 132 -12.79 -4.52 -5.12
N LEU A 133 -12.24 -5.29 -6.04
CA LEU A 133 -12.90 -6.43 -6.69
C LEU A 133 -12.77 -7.74 -5.90
N GLU A 134 -12.03 -7.74 -4.80
CA GLU A 134 -11.92 -8.93 -3.95
C GLU A 134 -13.28 -9.32 -3.37
N PRO A 135 -13.66 -10.61 -3.39
CA PRO A 135 -14.97 -11.06 -2.87
C PRO A 135 -14.98 -11.10 -1.32
N LEU A 136 -14.74 -9.95 -0.70
CA LEU A 136 -14.46 -9.80 0.72
C LEU A 136 -15.56 -10.36 1.63
N ALA A 137 -16.83 -10.14 1.27
CA ALA A 137 -17.95 -10.65 2.05
C ALA A 137 -17.93 -12.18 2.17
N LYS A 138 -17.61 -12.87 1.06
CA LYS A 138 -17.52 -14.34 1.03
C LYS A 138 -16.29 -14.86 1.74
N LEU A 139 -15.17 -14.16 1.62
CA LEU A 139 -13.94 -14.50 2.35
C LEU A 139 -14.13 -14.42 3.87
N ARG A 140 -14.82 -13.38 4.36
CA ARG A 140 -15.19 -13.22 5.77
C ARG A 140 -16.15 -14.31 6.26
N GLU A 141 -17.14 -14.67 5.44
CA GLU A 141 -18.06 -15.78 5.75
C GLU A 141 -17.30 -17.10 5.94
N TYR A 142 -16.39 -17.43 5.00
CA TYR A 142 -15.57 -18.64 5.11
C TYR A 142 -14.67 -18.64 6.35
N GLU A 143 -14.09 -17.50 6.67
CA GLU A 143 -13.27 -17.35 7.88
C GLU A 143 -14.09 -17.55 9.15
N ALA A 144 -15.23 -16.86 9.27
CA ALA A 144 -16.10 -16.95 10.43
C ALA A 144 -16.70 -18.36 10.65
N THR A 145 -16.82 -19.16 9.59
CA THR A 145 -17.36 -20.53 9.63
C THR A 145 -16.28 -21.61 9.61
N GLY A 146 -14.99 -21.24 9.70
CA GLY A 146 -13.89 -22.18 9.73
C GLY A 146 -13.63 -22.92 8.41
N GLN A 147 -14.08 -22.39 7.28
CA GLN A 147 -13.94 -22.99 5.96
C GLN A 147 -12.63 -22.54 5.27
N GLY A 148 -11.48 -22.87 5.90
CA GLY A 148 -10.17 -22.41 5.46
C GLY A 148 -9.79 -22.87 4.03
N PHE A 149 -10.16 -24.08 3.65
CA PHE A 149 -9.93 -24.58 2.28
C PHE A 149 -10.67 -23.76 1.24
N GLN A 150 -11.96 -23.51 1.45
CA GLN A 150 -12.80 -22.73 0.54
C GLN A 150 -12.32 -21.27 0.45
N ARG A 151 -11.89 -20.71 1.59
CA ARG A 151 -11.28 -19.37 1.65
C ARG A 151 -10.02 -19.28 0.78
N LEU A 152 -9.10 -20.23 0.93
CA LEU A 152 -7.87 -20.26 0.14
C LEU A 152 -8.17 -20.47 -1.35
N ALA A 153 -9.07 -21.40 -1.69
CA ALA A 153 -9.46 -21.63 -3.08
C ALA A 153 -10.04 -20.38 -3.73
N LEU A 154 -10.90 -19.64 -3.02
CA LEU A 154 -11.48 -18.39 -3.53
C LEU A 154 -10.42 -17.30 -3.72
N LEU A 155 -9.43 -17.20 -2.83
CA LEU A 155 -8.32 -16.27 -2.98
C LEU A 155 -7.47 -16.58 -4.23
N GLU A 156 -7.21 -17.86 -4.50
CA GLU A 156 -6.48 -18.27 -5.70
C GLU A 156 -7.29 -18.04 -6.99
N GLU A 157 -8.59 -18.36 -6.98
CA GLU A 157 -9.48 -18.08 -8.12
C GLU A 157 -9.58 -16.57 -8.40
N ALA A 158 -9.63 -15.73 -7.37
CA ALA A 158 -9.70 -14.28 -7.52
C ALA A 158 -8.50 -13.69 -8.27
N LYS A 159 -7.33 -14.33 -8.19
CA LYS A 159 -6.14 -13.90 -8.96
C LYS A 159 -6.32 -14.02 -10.47
N ALA A 160 -7.12 -14.99 -10.92
CA ALA A 160 -7.37 -15.29 -12.33
C ALA A 160 -8.62 -14.58 -12.91
N LEU A 161 -9.36 -13.82 -12.10
CA LEU A 161 -10.50 -13.05 -12.58
C LEU A 161 -10.07 -12.02 -13.63
N PRO A 162 -10.90 -11.74 -14.64
CA PRO A 162 -10.59 -10.82 -15.73
C PRO A 162 -10.74 -9.34 -15.29
N TRP A 163 -10.10 -8.95 -14.21
CA TRP A 163 -10.12 -7.58 -13.69
C TRP A 163 -9.61 -6.55 -14.70
N ASN A 164 -8.78 -6.98 -15.66
CA ASN A 164 -8.33 -6.12 -16.75
C ASN A 164 -9.49 -5.55 -17.57
N ALA A 165 -10.55 -6.30 -17.79
CA ALA A 165 -11.73 -5.81 -18.52
C ALA A 165 -12.40 -4.63 -17.79
N VAL A 166 -12.39 -4.63 -16.46
CA VAL A 166 -12.89 -3.52 -15.65
C VAL A 166 -11.95 -2.31 -15.75
N TRP A 167 -10.64 -2.54 -15.72
CA TRP A 167 -9.63 -1.51 -15.94
C TRP A 167 -9.78 -0.86 -17.32
N ASP A 168 -9.90 -1.66 -18.36
CA ASP A 168 -10.05 -1.19 -19.74
C ASP A 168 -11.30 -0.32 -19.90
N MET A 169 -12.41 -0.77 -19.33
CA MET A 169 -13.66 0.00 -19.34
C MET A 169 -13.51 1.32 -18.56
N PHE A 170 -12.81 1.31 -17.43
CA PHE A 170 -12.52 2.53 -16.67
C PHE A 170 -11.71 3.52 -17.51
N CYS A 171 -10.66 3.07 -18.19
CA CYS A 171 -9.84 3.91 -19.07
C CYS A 171 -10.66 4.49 -20.21
N LEU A 172 -11.44 3.67 -20.91
CA LEU A 172 -12.30 4.10 -22.02
C LEU A 172 -13.32 5.14 -21.58
N LYS A 173 -13.97 4.93 -20.43
CA LYS A 173 -14.94 5.89 -19.88
C LYS A 173 -14.32 7.24 -19.52
N ASN A 174 -13.06 7.25 -19.17
CA ASN A 174 -12.33 8.47 -18.81
C ASN A 174 -11.51 9.06 -19.98
N ASN A 175 -11.66 8.51 -21.19
CA ASN A 175 -10.93 8.94 -22.39
C ASN A 175 -9.40 8.94 -22.21
N VAL A 176 -8.88 7.94 -21.52
CA VAL A 176 -7.44 7.72 -21.33
C VAL A 176 -7.01 6.40 -21.99
N PRO A 177 -5.75 6.29 -22.44
CA PRO A 177 -5.25 5.05 -23.04
C PRO A 177 -5.39 3.86 -22.10
N VAL A 178 -5.73 2.69 -22.61
CA VAL A 178 -5.79 1.43 -21.85
C VAL A 178 -4.39 0.95 -21.49
N GLY A 179 -3.44 1.01 -22.43
CA GLY A 179 -2.03 0.67 -22.22
C GLY A 179 -1.21 1.79 -21.56
N GLU A 180 0.01 1.46 -21.17
CA GLU A 180 1.00 2.39 -20.60
C GLU A 180 1.57 3.34 -21.66
#